data_83a3947a1eff4a40a1bdd7bbce53d117
#
_entry.id   83a3947a1eff4a40a1bdd7bbce53d117
#
_cell.length_a   1.000
_cell.length_b   1.000
_cell.length_c   1.000
_cell.angle_alpha   90.00
_cell.angle_beta   90.00
_cell.angle_gamma   90.00
#
_symmetry.space_group_name_H-M   'P 1'
#
loop_
_entity.id
_entity.type
_entity.pdbx_description
1 polymer ?
#
loop_
_entity_poly.entity_id
_entity_poly.type
_entity_poly.pdbx_seq_one_letter_code
_entity_poly.pdbx_strand_id
1 'polypeptide(L)'
;MTPLLNIPSPISSIIVPIYNRGKWLPNCLDSISSQTFKDWECILVNDGSTDNSLEIAQEYAANDARFIVFSQENQGVSAARNLGLDHAKGKWVTFVDSDDEIAPDYLEILHKLGEDNNADLVFGSTHYYSDSQLVGQLILKNSVYTSSEEDFGNRYNWRLSGIIKLYRHNHIREHHLRFNTKFHFAEDLIFSIQFYLHAHRFATSSKAIYKYSRRNNDESQLHKQLYDFQTEIELYNKIESYYEQMIARFPHHNKQLIFRGLSLDDLMPRLFNSIECKTNALIQRYKMYRGINLPLKYAVKGSRTQTIRYYLLYKQQYFLFALSRIWINRH
;
A
#
# COMPACT_ATOMS: atom_id res chain seq x y z
N MET A 1 5.52 -42.74 -18.48
CA MET A 1 5.39 -41.64 -17.52
C MET A 1 6.76 -40.96 -17.42
N THR A 2 6.89 -39.81 -18.08
CA THR A 2 8.10 -38.98 -17.97
C THR A 2 8.17 -38.44 -16.54
N PRO A 3 9.31 -38.58 -15.83
CA PRO A 3 9.41 -37.99 -14.49
C PRO A 3 9.15 -36.48 -14.60
N LEU A 4 8.20 -35.97 -13.81
CA LEU A 4 8.05 -34.54 -13.60
C LEU A 4 9.41 -34.04 -13.10
N LEU A 5 10.12 -33.32 -13.96
CA LEU A 5 11.31 -32.56 -13.57
C LEU A 5 10.91 -31.72 -12.36
N ASN A 6 11.51 -32.02 -11.22
CA ASN A 6 11.33 -31.28 -9.99
C ASN A 6 12.04 -29.92 -10.20
N ILE A 7 11.41 -29.01 -10.94
CA ILE A 7 11.89 -27.65 -11.09
C ILE A 7 11.82 -27.05 -9.70
N PRO A 8 12.93 -26.67 -9.08
CA PRO A 8 12.89 -26.05 -7.76
C PRO A 8 12.01 -24.81 -7.82
N SER A 9 11.17 -24.63 -6.80
CA SER A 9 10.35 -23.40 -6.70
C SER A 9 11.26 -22.18 -6.66
N PRO A 10 10.94 -21.09 -7.36
CA PRO A 10 11.75 -19.88 -7.34
C PRO A 10 11.85 -19.33 -5.92
N ILE A 11 12.92 -18.61 -5.64
CA ILE A 11 13.08 -17.96 -4.33
C ILE A 11 12.12 -16.78 -4.19
N SER A 12 11.84 -16.06 -5.28
CA SER A 12 10.95 -14.87 -5.26
C SER A 12 9.86 -14.94 -6.29
N SER A 13 8.64 -14.54 -5.90
CA SER A 13 7.56 -14.20 -6.82
C SER A 13 7.38 -12.68 -6.87
N ILE A 14 7.50 -12.11 -8.04
CA ILE A 14 7.22 -10.70 -8.33
C ILE A 14 5.82 -10.64 -8.94
N ILE A 15 4.91 -9.87 -8.35
CA ILE A 15 3.53 -9.74 -8.84
C ILE A 15 3.35 -8.35 -9.43
N VAL A 16 2.95 -8.30 -10.71
CA VAL A 16 2.75 -7.05 -11.47
C VAL A 16 1.29 -7.00 -11.94
N PRO A 17 0.42 -6.20 -11.30
CA PRO A 17 -0.93 -5.95 -11.79
C PRO A 17 -0.87 -4.99 -12.98
N ILE A 18 -1.61 -5.30 -14.06
CA ILE A 18 -1.57 -4.57 -15.32
C ILE A 18 -2.99 -4.16 -15.72
N TYR A 19 -3.23 -2.86 -15.90
CA TYR A 19 -4.44 -2.34 -16.50
C TYR A 19 -4.17 -1.05 -17.26
N ASN A 20 -4.23 -1.11 -18.60
CA ASN A 20 -3.97 0.03 -19.51
C ASN A 20 -2.64 0.74 -19.21
N ARG A 21 -1.54 -0.02 -19.30
CA ARG A 21 -0.16 0.44 -19.01
C ARG A 21 0.82 0.19 -20.16
N GLY A 22 0.34 -0.05 -21.39
CA GLY A 22 1.18 -0.39 -22.55
C GLY A 22 2.34 0.57 -22.78
N LYS A 23 2.16 1.85 -22.48
CA LYS A 23 3.21 2.88 -22.63
C LYS A 23 4.38 2.69 -21.65
N TRP A 24 4.15 2.18 -20.46
CA TRP A 24 5.14 2.15 -19.37
C TRP A 24 5.60 0.75 -19.01
N LEU A 25 4.77 -0.24 -19.32
CA LEU A 25 5.01 -1.64 -19.02
C LEU A 25 6.38 -2.16 -19.49
N PRO A 26 6.91 -1.79 -20.69
CA PRO A 26 8.25 -2.22 -21.09
C PRO A 26 9.34 -1.82 -20.11
N ASN A 27 9.36 -0.58 -19.63
CA ASN A 27 10.37 -0.11 -18.68
C ASN A 27 10.29 -0.89 -17.34
N CYS A 28 9.07 -1.15 -16.87
CA CYS A 28 8.85 -1.96 -15.68
C CYS A 28 9.44 -3.36 -15.85
N LEU A 29 9.09 -4.05 -16.95
CA LEU A 29 9.53 -5.43 -17.20
C LEU A 29 11.02 -5.53 -17.49
N ASP A 30 11.61 -4.54 -18.17
CA ASP A 30 13.06 -4.43 -18.37
C ASP A 30 13.80 -4.28 -17.05
N SER A 31 13.26 -3.50 -16.12
CA SER A 31 13.83 -3.33 -14.78
C SER A 31 13.82 -4.64 -13.98
N ILE A 32 12.81 -5.48 -14.18
CA ILE A 32 12.70 -6.82 -13.57
C ILE A 32 13.65 -7.79 -14.27
N SER A 33 13.71 -7.83 -15.60
CA SER A 33 14.61 -8.69 -16.38
C SER A 33 16.08 -8.45 -16.04
N SER A 34 16.44 -7.18 -15.81
CA SER A 34 17.80 -6.75 -15.51
C SER A 34 18.27 -7.04 -14.09
N GLN A 35 17.41 -7.56 -13.19
CA GLN A 35 17.80 -7.85 -11.81
C GLN A 35 19.05 -8.74 -11.74
N THR A 36 20.00 -8.39 -10.85
CA THR A 36 21.21 -9.18 -10.60
C THR A 36 20.90 -10.52 -9.96
N PHE A 37 19.93 -10.56 -9.05
CA PHE A 37 19.35 -11.78 -8.51
C PHE A 37 18.50 -12.48 -9.57
N LYS A 38 18.78 -13.77 -9.87
CA LYS A 38 18.18 -14.47 -11.02
C LYS A 38 17.09 -15.51 -10.66
N ASP A 39 16.96 -15.88 -9.40
CA ASP A 39 16.03 -16.92 -8.95
C ASP A 39 14.67 -16.35 -8.57
N TRP A 40 13.95 -15.88 -9.60
CA TRP A 40 12.62 -15.30 -9.48
C TRP A 40 11.68 -15.78 -10.59
N GLU A 41 10.39 -15.73 -10.30
CA GLU A 41 9.30 -15.71 -11.26
C GLU A 41 8.61 -14.36 -11.23
N CYS A 42 8.04 -13.93 -12.36
CA CYS A 42 7.26 -12.71 -12.45
C CYS A 42 5.84 -13.03 -12.96
N ILE A 43 4.86 -12.79 -12.12
CA ILE A 43 3.44 -13.07 -12.40
C ILE A 43 2.81 -11.77 -12.88
N LEU A 44 2.57 -11.69 -14.19
CA LEU A 44 1.92 -10.58 -14.88
C LEU A 44 0.42 -10.82 -14.89
N VAL A 45 -0.36 -9.98 -14.21
CA VAL A 45 -1.81 -10.15 -14.14
C VAL A 45 -2.49 -9.01 -14.91
N ASN A 46 -2.93 -9.32 -16.13
CA ASN A 46 -3.73 -8.41 -16.93
C ASN A 46 -5.18 -8.37 -16.41
N ASP A 47 -5.58 -7.22 -15.91
CA ASP A 47 -6.90 -6.95 -15.33
C ASP A 47 -7.86 -6.34 -16.39
N GLY A 48 -7.97 -7.00 -17.55
CA GLY A 48 -8.88 -6.59 -18.61
C GLY A 48 -8.45 -5.32 -19.34
N SER A 49 -7.16 -5.16 -19.66
CA SER A 49 -6.66 -4.02 -20.44
C SER A 49 -7.30 -3.97 -21.83
N THR A 50 -7.55 -2.75 -22.30
CA THR A 50 -8.10 -2.44 -23.62
C THR A 50 -7.07 -1.84 -24.58
N ASP A 51 -5.86 -1.56 -24.07
CA ASP A 51 -4.70 -1.14 -24.87
C ASP A 51 -3.78 -2.35 -25.17
N ASN A 52 -2.59 -2.11 -25.70
CA ASN A 52 -1.62 -3.16 -26.04
C ASN A 52 -0.84 -3.75 -24.86
N SER A 53 -1.31 -3.55 -23.61
CA SER A 53 -0.61 -4.06 -22.42
C SER A 53 -0.52 -5.59 -22.39
N LEU A 54 -1.59 -6.28 -22.81
CA LEU A 54 -1.62 -7.75 -22.83
C LEU A 54 -0.64 -8.31 -23.86
N GLU A 55 -0.58 -7.73 -25.05
CA GLU A 55 0.36 -8.13 -26.10
C GLU A 55 1.81 -7.99 -25.63
N ILE A 56 2.15 -6.86 -25.00
CA ILE A 56 3.48 -6.63 -24.43
C ILE A 56 3.81 -7.69 -23.35
N ALA A 57 2.89 -7.95 -22.43
CA ALA A 57 3.11 -8.96 -21.39
C ALA A 57 3.35 -10.36 -21.97
N GLN A 58 2.61 -10.74 -23.01
CA GLN A 58 2.77 -12.00 -23.72
C GLN A 58 4.11 -12.09 -24.46
N GLU A 59 4.57 -10.99 -25.06
CA GLU A 59 5.89 -10.93 -25.71
C GLU A 59 7.02 -11.20 -24.71
N TYR A 60 6.99 -10.58 -23.53
CA TYR A 60 7.98 -10.85 -22.48
C TYR A 60 7.94 -12.31 -22.02
N ALA A 61 6.75 -12.87 -21.83
CA ALA A 61 6.60 -14.29 -21.43
C ALA A 61 7.07 -15.28 -22.53
N ALA A 62 6.96 -14.92 -23.80
CA ALA A 62 7.45 -15.72 -24.89
C ALA A 62 8.99 -15.73 -24.98
N ASN A 63 9.65 -14.64 -24.54
CA ASN A 63 11.09 -14.47 -24.61
C ASN A 63 11.83 -14.92 -23.34
N ASP A 64 11.14 -14.92 -22.17
CA ASP A 64 11.73 -15.32 -20.89
C ASP A 64 10.69 -16.12 -20.07
N ALA A 65 10.91 -17.41 -19.90
CA ALA A 65 10.00 -18.32 -19.19
C ALA A 65 9.77 -17.99 -17.70
N ARG A 66 10.50 -17.05 -17.13
CA ARG A 66 10.28 -16.55 -15.77
C ARG A 66 9.07 -15.60 -15.69
N PHE A 67 8.64 -15.03 -16.81
CA PHE A 67 7.40 -14.25 -16.88
C PHE A 67 6.22 -15.17 -17.18
N ILE A 68 5.18 -15.07 -16.37
CA ILE A 68 3.97 -15.88 -16.47
C ILE A 68 2.78 -14.94 -16.53
N VAL A 69 1.96 -15.03 -17.59
CA VAL A 69 0.82 -14.13 -17.80
C VAL A 69 -0.48 -14.81 -17.39
N PHE A 70 -1.24 -14.12 -16.56
CA PHE A 70 -2.65 -14.41 -16.28
C PHE A 70 -3.52 -13.26 -16.75
N SER A 71 -4.75 -13.53 -17.16
CA SER A 71 -5.71 -12.52 -17.59
C SER A 71 -7.07 -12.76 -16.96
N GLN A 72 -7.71 -11.68 -16.52
CA GLN A 72 -9.06 -11.69 -15.98
C GLN A 72 -9.88 -10.52 -16.55
N GLU A 73 -11.19 -10.55 -16.41
CA GLU A 73 -12.01 -9.35 -16.59
C GLU A 73 -11.65 -8.31 -15.52
N ASN A 74 -11.82 -7.02 -15.84
CA ASN A 74 -11.44 -5.96 -14.93
C ASN A 74 -12.21 -6.04 -13.59
N GLN A 75 -11.50 -6.31 -12.52
CA GLN A 75 -12.00 -6.40 -11.14
C GLN A 75 -11.20 -5.50 -10.17
N GLY A 76 -10.26 -4.71 -10.70
CA GLY A 76 -9.42 -3.78 -9.95
C GLY A 76 -8.13 -4.38 -9.42
N VAL A 77 -7.20 -3.49 -9.06
CA VAL A 77 -5.82 -3.82 -8.68
C VAL A 77 -5.73 -4.81 -7.52
N SER A 78 -6.64 -4.74 -6.55
CA SER A 78 -6.71 -5.70 -5.43
C SER A 78 -6.98 -7.13 -5.89
N ALA A 79 -7.92 -7.31 -6.83
CA ALA A 79 -8.24 -8.62 -7.39
C ALA A 79 -7.06 -9.16 -8.22
N ALA A 80 -6.44 -8.32 -9.03
CA ALA A 80 -5.25 -8.69 -9.80
C ALA A 80 -4.08 -9.11 -8.90
N ARG A 81 -3.80 -8.38 -7.82
CA ARG A 81 -2.76 -8.76 -6.86
C ARG A 81 -3.10 -10.08 -6.13
N ASN A 82 -4.37 -10.30 -5.79
CA ASN A 82 -4.81 -11.56 -5.18
C ASN A 82 -4.65 -12.75 -6.13
N LEU A 83 -5.01 -12.60 -7.40
CA LEU A 83 -4.79 -13.63 -8.41
C LEU A 83 -3.29 -13.94 -8.54
N GLY A 84 -2.43 -12.92 -8.51
CA GLY A 84 -0.98 -13.12 -8.48
C GLY A 84 -0.51 -13.90 -7.24
N LEU A 85 -1.07 -13.61 -6.06
CA LEU A 85 -0.77 -14.34 -4.82
C LEU A 85 -1.19 -15.82 -4.89
N ASP A 86 -2.31 -16.12 -5.55
CA ASP A 86 -2.80 -17.50 -5.70
C ASP A 86 -1.87 -18.37 -6.56
N HIS A 87 -1.10 -17.75 -7.45
CA HIS A 87 -0.15 -18.43 -8.35
C HIS A 87 1.31 -18.34 -7.90
N ALA A 88 1.61 -17.52 -6.89
CA ALA A 88 2.96 -17.32 -6.39
C ALA A 88 3.53 -18.59 -5.73
N LYS A 89 4.74 -18.99 -6.13
CA LYS A 89 5.46 -20.19 -5.65
C LYS A 89 6.70 -19.85 -4.82
N GLY A 90 7.16 -18.61 -4.89
CA GLY A 90 8.36 -18.15 -4.22
C GLY A 90 8.27 -18.21 -2.70
N LYS A 91 9.42 -18.38 -2.05
CA LYS A 91 9.57 -18.23 -0.60
C LYS A 91 9.27 -16.80 -0.15
N TRP A 92 9.53 -15.84 -1.03
CA TRP A 92 9.29 -14.43 -0.86
C TRP A 92 8.34 -13.88 -1.94
N VAL A 93 7.59 -12.86 -1.60
CA VAL A 93 6.73 -12.13 -2.54
C VAL A 93 7.06 -10.65 -2.50
N THR A 94 7.09 -10.03 -3.67
CA THR A 94 7.12 -8.57 -3.81
C THR A 94 6.11 -8.14 -4.87
N PHE A 95 5.67 -6.90 -4.78
CA PHE A 95 4.77 -6.29 -5.75
C PHE A 95 5.50 -5.15 -6.45
N VAL A 96 5.29 -5.03 -7.75
CA VAL A 96 5.80 -3.91 -8.55
C VAL A 96 4.64 -3.39 -9.39
N ASP A 97 4.33 -2.11 -9.27
CA ASP A 97 3.29 -1.51 -10.11
C ASP A 97 3.79 -1.38 -11.55
N SER A 98 2.91 -1.66 -12.52
CA SER A 98 3.27 -1.80 -13.94
C SER A 98 3.75 -0.50 -14.61
N ASP A 99 3.78 0.59 -13.90
CA ASP A 99 4.30 1.88 -14.31
C ASP A 99 5.51 2.36 -13.49
N ASP A 100 6.03 1.51 -12.60
CA ASP A 100 7.20 1.76 -11.78
C ASP A 100 8.39 0.88 -12.20
N GLU A 101 9.56 1.13 -11.64
CA GLU A 101 10.79 0.39 -11.90
C GLU A 101 11.50 0.03 -10.59
N ILE A 102 12.36 -0.98 -10.62
CA ILE A 102 13.25 -1.34 -9.51
C ILE A 102 14.72 -1.24 -9.95
N ALA A 103 15.61 -0.83 -9.03
CA ALA A 103 17.04 -0.77 -9.32
C ALA A 103 17.59 -2.19 -9.60
N PRO A 104 18.65 -2.35 -10.42
CA PRO A 104 19.15 -3.66 -10.85
C PRO A 104 19.52 -4.61 -9.71
N ASP A 105 19.92 -4.10 -8.57
CA ASP A 105 20.35 -4.83 -7.38
C ASP A 105 19.27 -4.91 -6.28
N TYR A 106 18.06 -4.43 -6.58
CA TYR A 106 16.96 -4.32 -5.61
C TYR A 106 16.63 -5.66 -4.94
N LEU A 107 16.38 -6.70 -5.73
CA LEU A 107 16.04 -8.03 -5.20
C LEU A 107 17.22 -8.65 -4.45
N GLU A 108 18.44 -8.55 -4.97
CA GLU A 108 19.64 -9.11 -4.36
C GLU A 108 19.86 -8.54 -2.96
N ILE A 109 19.76 -7.20 -2.81
CA ILE A 109 19.93 -6.54 -1.53
C ILE A 109 18.83 -6.95 -0.54
N LEU A 110 17.56 -6.97 -0.98
CA LEU A 110 16.45 -7.33 -0.10
C LEU A 110 16.52 -8.79 0.34
N HIS A 111 16.85 -9.72 -0.59
CA HIS A 111 17.00 -11.14 -0.27
C HIS A 111 18.14 -11.39 0.71
N LYS A 112 19.31 -10.85 0.42
CA LYS A 112 20.46 -10.97 1.32
C LYS A 112 20.10 -10.48 2.73
N LEU A 113 19.46 -9.33 2.83
CA LEU A 113 19.08 -8.74 4.11
C LEU A 113 18.02 -9.60 4.83
N GLY A 114 17.04 -10.14 4.07
CA GLY A 114 15.98 -10.99 4.60
C GLY A 114 16.49 -12.33 5.13
N GLU A 115 17.38 -12.98 4.39
CA GLU A 115 17.93 -14.29 4.78
C GLU A 115 18.97 -14.16 5.91
N ASP A 116 19.93 -13.23 5.80
CA ASP A 116 20.98 -13.03 6.81
C ASP A 116 20.39 -12.70 8.19
N ASN A 117 19.22 -12.06 8.23
CA ASN A 117 18.59 -11.63 9.47
C ASN A 117 17.33 -12.41 9.85
N ASN A 118 16.98 -13.46 9.10
CA ASN A 118 15.72 -14.20 9.26
C ASN A 118 14.51 -13.25 9.40
N ALA A 119 14.45 -12.23 8.53
CA ALA A 119 13.38 -11.24 8.57
C ALA A 119 12.08 -11.80 7.98
N ASP A 120 10.94 -11.29 8.47
CA ASP A 120 9.62 -11.59 7.92
C ASP A 120 9.26 -10.60 6.82
N LEU A 121 9.80 -9.38 6.93
CA LEU A 121 9.54 -8.27 6.02
C LEU A 121 10.80 -7.43 5.84
N VAL A 122 11.12 -7.11 4.58
CA VAL A 122 12.27 -6.27 4.25
C VAL A 122 11.80 -5.06 3.44
N PHE A 123 12.28 -3.88 3.83
CA PHE A 123 11.93 -2.60 3.19
C PHE A 123 13.10 -2.07 2.36
N GLY A 124 12.80 -1.66 1.14
CA GLY A 124 13.68 -0.82 0.34
C GLY A 124 13.42 0.67 0.54
N SER A 125 14.31 1.49 0.01
CA SER A 125 14.14 2.94 -0.13
C SER A 125 13.37 3.28 -1.40
N THR A 126 12.81 4.48 -1.47
CA THR A 126 12.00 4.91 -2.63
C THR A 126 12.55 6.21 -3.20
N HIS A 127 12.74 6.23 -4.52
CA HIS A 127 12.99 7.43 -5.30
C HIS A 127 11.72 7.79 -6.06
N TYR A 128 11.30 9.06 -5.97
CA TYR A 128 10.13 9.58 -6.66
C TYR A 128 10.56 10.33 -7.91
N TYR A 129 10.03 9.92 -9.05
CA TYR A 129 10.30 10.54 -10.35
C TYR A 129 9.04 11.24 -10.87
N SER A 130 9.22 12.37 -11.57
CA SER A 130 8.20 13.02 -12.39
C SER A 130 8.85 13.37 -13.71
N ASP A 131 8.25 12.94 -14.84
CA ASP A 131 8.80 13.14 -16.18
C ASP A 131 10.29 12.74 -16.28
N SER A 132 10.65 11.59 -15.73
CA SER A 132 12.01 11.03 -15.65
C SER A 132 13.00 11.83 -14.80
N GLN A 133 12.56 12.88 -14.10
CA GLN A 133 13.39 13.64 -13.16
C GLN A 133 13.15 13.18 -11.73
N LEU A 134 14.23 13.03 -10.95
CA LEU A 134 14.15 12.73 -9.53
C LEU A 134 13.60 13.96 -8.78
N VAL A 135 12.38 13.85 -8.24
CA VAL A 135 11.70 14.95 -7.53
C VAL A 135 11.66 14.76 -6.02
N GLY A 136 12.08 13.61 -5.53
CA GLY A 136 12.12 13.31 -4.10
C GLY A 136 12.65 11.93 -3.81
N GLN A 137 12.97 11.68 -2.54
CA GLN A 137 13.44 10.37 -2.11
C GLN A 137 13.04 10.09 -0.66
N LEU A 138 12.74 8.84 -0.36
CA LEU A 138 12.61 8.29 0.97
C LEU A 138 13.74 7.30 1.18
N ILE A 139 14.80 7.72 1.87
CA ILE A 139 15.95 6.87 2.16
C ILE A 139 15.83 6.32 3.57
N LEU A 140 15.75 5.00 3.65
CA LEU A 140 15.75 4.28 4.93
C LEU A 140 17.17 4.11 5.44
N LYS A 141 17.33 3.98 6.77
CA LYS A 141 18.61 3.55 7.36
C LYS A 141 18.70 2.03 7.29
N ASN A 142 19.91 1.50 7.12
CA ASN A 142 20.13 0.05 7.25
C ASN A 142 19.94 -0.35 8.71
N SER A 143 18.99 -1.20 8.98
CA SER A 143 18.69 -1.64 10.34
C SER A 143 17.88 -2.93 10.34
N VAL A 144 17.97 -3.65 11.47
CA VAL A 144 17.15 -4.84 11.76
C VAL A 144 16.40 -4.58 13.05
N TYR A 145 15.13 -4.93 13.10
CA TYR A 145 14.25 -4.68 14.24
C TYR A 145 13.42 -5.91 14.57
N THR A 146 13.06 -6.03 15.83
CA THR A 146 12.03 -6.96 16.28
C THR A 146 10.75 -6.19 16.64
N SER A 147 9.62 -6.89 16.66
CA SER A 147 8.33 -6.29 17.04
C SER A 147 8.29 -5.79 18.49
N SER A 148 9.24 -6.20 19.32
CA SER A 148 9.37 -5.79 20.73
C SER A 148 10.23 -4.55 20.94
N GLU A 149 10.96 -4.09 19.91
CA GLU A 149 11.85 -2.92 20.04
C GLU A 149 11.07 -1.60 19.94
N GLU A 150 11.20 -0.76 20.97
CA GLU A 150 10.57 0.56 21.06
C GLU A 150 10.88 1.48 19.87
N ASP A 151 12.01 1.26 19.23
CA ASP A 151 12.59 2.16 18.26
C ASP A 151 12.06 1.98 16.83
N PHE A 152 11.44 0.82 16.51
CA PHE A 152 10.93 0.55 15.18
C PHE A 152 9.82 1.55 14.77
N GLY A 153 8.85 1.78 15.65
CA GLY A 153 7.77 2.72 15.39
C GLY A 153 8.18 4.19 15.46
N ASN A 154 9.22 4.51 16.24
CA ASN A 154 9.65 5.88 16.46
C ASN A 154 10.54 6.43 15.32
N ARG A 155 11.29 5.57 14.64
CA ARG A 155 12.24 5.98 13.57
C ARG A 155 11.60 6.03 12.18
N TYR A 156 10.65 5.19 11.92
CA TYR A 156 10.07 5.04 10.58
C TYR A 156 8.61 5.41 10.64
N ASN A 157 8.30 6.74 10.72
CA ASN A 157 6.93 7.18 10.52
C ASN A 157 6.18 6.08 9.76
N TRP A 158 5.39 5.26 10.46
CA TRP A 158 4.70 4.08 9.93
C TRP A 158 3.97 4.39 8.61
N ARG A 159 4.68 4.97 7.64
CA ARG A 159 4.21 5.07 6.27
C ARG A 159 4.17 3.65 5.73
N LEU A 160 3.22 2.92 6.28
CA LEU A 160 2.91 1.55 5.95
C LEU A 160 2.35 1.44 4.54
N SER A 161 1.89 2.55 3.98
CA SER A 161 1.44 2.64 2.60
C SER A 161 2.57 2.30 1.64
N GLY A 162 2.23 1.62 0.61
CA GLY A 162 3.13 1.13 -0.41
C GLY A 162 3.49 -0.35 -0.22
N ILE A 163 3.28 -1.09 -1.26
CA ILE A 163 3.57 -2.52 -1.37
C ILE A 163 5.06 -2.80 -1.65
N ILE A 164 5.90 -1.77 -1.62
CA ILE A 164 7.32 -1.74 -1.99
C ILE A 164 8.16 -2.46 -0.93
N LYS A 165 7.96 -3.76 -0.80
CA LYS A 165 8.56 -4.57 0.26
C LYS A 165 8.76 -6.00 -0.22
N LEU A 166 9.67 -6.71 0.41
CA LEU A 166 9.83 -8.14 0.23
C LEU A 166 9.18 -8.85 1.43
N TYR A 167 8.11 -9.60 1.17
CA TYR A 167 7.28 -10.28 2.16
C TYR A 167 7.63 -11.76 2.23
N ARG A 168 7.79 -12.34 3.42
CA ARG A 168 7.91 -13.78 3.58
C ARG A 168 6.56 -14.45 3.26
N HIS A 169 6.53 -15.24 2.20
CA HIS A 169 5.29 -15.78 1.63
C HIS A 169 4.50 -16.68 2.59
N ASN A 170 5.21 -17.43 3.45
CA ASN A 170 4.54 -18.29 4.43
C ASN A 170 3.59 -17.50 5.34
N HIS A 171 3.96 -16.29 5.80
CA HIS A 171 3.06 -15.46 6.60
C HIS A 171 1.78 -15.07 5.83
N ILE A 172 1.90 -14.77 4.54
CA ILE A 172 0.74 -14.47 3.69
C ILE A 172 -0.20 -15.68 3.64
N ARG A 173 0.34 -16.89 3.46
CA ARG A 173 -0.44 -18.13 3.35
C ARG A 173 -1.04 -18.56 4.68
N GLU A 174 -0.24 -18.61 5.74
CA GLU A 174 -0.65 -19.07 7.08
C GLU A 174 -1.75 -18.19 7.69
N HIS A 175 -1.69 -16.88 7.43
CA HIS A 175 -2.68 -15.93 7.95
C HIS A 175 -3.74 -15.52 6.91
N HIS A 176 -3.80 -16.19 5.76
CA HIS A 176 -4.76 -15.94 4.68
C HIS A 176 -4.86 -14.47 4.28
N LEU A 177 -3.71 -13.77 4.23
CA LEU A 177 -3.67 -12.35 3.94
C LEU A 177 -4.04 -12.08 2.48
N ARG A 178 -4.95 -11.13 2.25
CA ARG A 178 -5.46 -10.76 0.93
C ARG A 178 -5.69 -9.26 0.85
N PHE A 179 -5.54 -8.72 -0.36
CA PHE A 179 -5.99 -7.36 -0.65
C PHE A 179 -7.50 -7.30 -0.59
N ASN A 180 -8.02 -6.22 0.00
CA ASN A 180 -9.47 -6.01 0.08
C ASN A 180 -9.98 -5.45 -1.25
N THR A 181 -10.82 -6.21 -1.95
CA THR A 181 -11.37 -5.84 -3.26
C THR A 181 -12.47 -4.79 -3.20
N LYS A 182 -12.99 -4.49 -2.01
CA LYS A 182 -14.03 -3.47 -1.83
C LYS A 182 -13.46 -2.05 -1.86
N PHE A 183 -12.19 -1.88 -1.50
CA PHE A 183 -11.55 -0.57 -1.40
C PHE A 183 -10.54 -0.36 -2.53
N HIS A 184 -10.70 0.73 -3.29
CA HIS A 184 -9.76 1.18 -4.33
C HIS A 184 -8.75 2.19 -3.79
N PHE A 185 -8.89 2.60 -2.54
CA PHE A 185 -7.99 3.47 -1.80
C PHE A 185 -7.58 2.80 -0.50
N ALA A 186 -6.29 2.92 -0.15
CA ALA A 186 -5.68 2.30 1.04
C ALA A 186 -5.71 0.75 1.06
N GLU A 187 -5.91 0.09 -0.08
CA GLU A 187 -5.85 -1.37 -0.20
C GLU A 187 -4.47 -1.91 0.15
N ASP A 188 -3.42 -1.19 -0.26
CA ASP A 188 -2.02 -1.47 0.03
C ASP A 188 -1.68 -1.28 1.52
N LEU A 189 -2.23 -0.22 2.11
CA LEU A 189 -2.12 0.04 3.54
C LEU A 189 -2.77 -1.08 4.35
N ILE A 190 -4.01 -1.46 4.01
CA ILE A 190 -4.74 -2.54 4.69
C ILE A 190 -3.95 -3.85 4.61
N PHE A 191 -3.45 -4.23 3.45
CA PHE A 191 -2.64 -5.43 3.27
C PHE A 191 -1.35 -5.38 4.13
N SER A 192 -0.66 -4.25 4.09
CA SER A 192 0.56 -4.06 4.88
C SER A 192 0.30 -4.19 6.37
N ILE A 193 -0.76 -3.58 6.90
CA ILE A 193 -1.11 -3.66 8.32
C ILE A 193 -1.42 -5.10 8.72
N GLN A 194 -2.21 -5.83 7.93
CA GLN A 194 -2.48 -7.24 8.19
C GLN A 194 -1.19 -8.04 8.31
N PHE A 195 -0.21 -7.78 7.44
CA PHE A 195 1.10 -8.44 7.52
C PHE A 195 1.86 -8.05 8.80
N TYR A 196 1.91 -6.76 9.16
CA TYR A 196 2.58 -6.29 10.38
C TYR A 196 2.04 -6.90 11.66
N LEU A 197 0.73 -7.15 11.73
CA LEU A 197 0.12 -7.77 12.91
C LEU A 197 0.64 -9.18 13.18
N HIS A 198 1.21 -9.84 12.18
CA HIS A 198 1.74 -11.21 12.27
C HIS A 198 3.27 -11.28 12.21
N ALA A 199 3.92 -10.28 11.66
CA ALA A 199 5.38 -10.24 11.52
C ALA A 199 6.08 -9.92 12.85
N HIS A 200 7.28 -10.48 13.04
CA HIS A 200 8.09 -10.31 14.24
C HIS A 200 9.43 -9.62 13.98
N ARG A 201 10.01 -9.83 12.80
CA ARG A 201 11.34 -9.32 12.46
C ARG A 201 11.32 -8.56 11.15
N PHE A 202 11.88 -7.37 11.19
CA PHE A 202 11.89 -6.42 10.09
C PHE A 202 13.32 -6.00 9.76
N ALA A 203 13.60 -5.81 8.48
CA ALA A 203 14.87 -5.27 8.03
C ALA A 203 14.66 -4.12 7.05
N THR A 204 15.57 -3.16 7.02
CA THR A 204 15.47 -1.99 6.14
C THR A 204 16.78 -1.73 5.42
N SER A 205 16.72 -1.30 4.15
CA SER A 205 17.88 -0.97 3.33
C SER A 205 17.82 0.45 2.80
N SER A 206 18.95 1.15 2.91
CA SER A 206 19.15 2.45 2.24
C SER A 206 19.48 2.29 0.74
N LYS A 207 19.88 1.11 0.30
CA LYS A 207 20.44 0.84 -1.04
C LYS A 207 19.45 0.19 -2.00
N ALA A 208 18.52 -0.64 -1.51
CA ALA A 208 17.50 -1.26 -2.35
C ALA A 208 16.50 -0.18 -2.79
N ILE A 209 16.59 0.27 -4.04
CA ILE A 209 15.83 1.42 -4.53
C ILE A 209 14.67 0.96 -5.40
N TYR A 210 13.47 1.35 -4.98
CA TYR A 210 12.27 1.33 -5.80
C TYR A 210 12.06 2.71 -6.43
N LYS A 211 11.82 2.77 -7.74
CA LYS A 211 11.63 3.99 -8.50
C LYS A 211 10.14 4.21 -8.75
N TYR A 212 9.53 5.04 -7.94
CA TYR A 212 8.12 5.41 -8.04
C TYR A 212 7.93 6.54 -9.06
N SER A 213 7.12 6.32 -10.09
CA SER A 213 6.86 7.29 -11.15
C SER A 213 5.58 8.07 -10.90
N ARG A 214 5.70 9.36 -10.53
CA ARG A 214 4.56 10.29 -10.41
C ARG A 214 4.16 10.79 -11.79
N ARG A 215 2.87 10.72 -12.09
CA ARG A 215 2.32 11.16 -13.38
C ARG A 215 1.26 12.23 -13.14
N ASN A 216 1.42 13.39 -13.81
CA ASN A 216 0.57 14.56 -13.57
C ASN A 216 -0.85 14.43 -14.14
N ASN A 217 -1.08 13.52 -15.10
CA ASN A 217 -2.34 13.40 -15.85
C ASN A 217 -2.92 11.99 -15.87
N ASP A 218 -2.50 11.13 -14.96
CA ASP A 218 -2.90 9.73 -14.99
C ASP A 218 -4.24 9.49 -14.27
N GLU A 219 -4.97 8.49 -14.74
CA GLU A 219 -6.18 7.95 -14.13
C GLU A 219 -5.96 7.43 -12.69
N SER A 220 -4.71 7.37 -12.22
CA SER A 220 -4.40 7.22 -10.78
C SER A 220 -5.03 8.33 -9.93
N GLN A 221 -5.59 9.36 -10.56
CA GLN A 221 -6.54 10.27 -9.93
C GLN A 221 -7.86 9.60 -9.50
N LEU A 222 -8.09 8.33 -9.83
CA LEU A 222 -9.10 7.49 -9.16
C LEU A 222 -8.98 7.54 -7.64
N HIS A 223 -7.77 7.73 -7.10
CA HIS A 223 -7.55 7.98 -5.67
C HIS A 223 -8.21 9.27 -5.14
N LYS A 224 -8.59 10.20 -6.03
CA LYS A 224 -9.35 11.40 -5.65
C LYS A 224 -10.85 11.17 -5.71
N GLN A 225 -11.31 10.08 -6.33
CA GLN A 225 -12.71 9.74 -6.37
C GLN A 225 -13.17 9.27 -4.98
N LEU A 226 -14.08 10.03 -4.38
CA LEU A 226 -14.64 9.67 -3.08
C LEU A 226 -15.59 8.48 -3.27
N TYR A 227 -15.53 7.54 -2.33
CA TYR A 227 -16.57 6.53 -2.19
C TYR A 227 -17.92 7.19 -1.82
N ASP A 228 -18.98 6.42 -1.92
CA ASP A 228 -20.20 6.81 -1.22
C ASP A 228 -19.94 6.87 0.31
N PHE A 229 -20.78 7.64 1.00
CA PHE A 229 -20.57 7.89 2.42
C PHE A 229 -20.50 6.62 3.28
N GLN A 230 -21.28 5.60 2.94
CA GLN A 230 -21.30 4.35 3.69
C GLN A 230 -19.97 3.60 3.54
N THR A 231 -19.44 3.55 2.33
CA THR A 231 -18.14 2.93 2.04
C THR A 231 -16.98 3.70 2.67
N GLU A 232 -17.02 5.04 2.70
CA GLU A 232 -16.00 5.84 3.41
C GLU A 232 -16.03 5.57 4.93
N ILE A 233 -17.21 5.42 5.55
CA ILE A 233 -17.33 5.03 6.96
C ILE A 233 -16.78 3.62 7.20
N GLU A 234 -17.10 2.67 6.32
CA GLU A 234 -16.60 1.31 6.46
C GLU A 234 -15.07 1.24 6.34
N LEU A 235 -14.48 1.97 5.40
CA LEU A 235 -13.03 2.08 5.27
C LEU A 235 -12.43 2.68 6.55
N TYR A 236 -13.00 3.78 7.03
CA TYR A 236 -12.55 4.42 8.26
C TYR A 236 -12.60 3.45 9.46
N ASN A 237 -13.74 2.80 9.69
CA ASN A 237 -13.90 1.86 10.80
C ASN A 237 -12.95 0.66 10.67
N LYS A 238 -12.67 0.21 9.45
CA LYS A 238 -11.71 -0.85 9.20
C LYS A 238 -10.30 -0.43 9.60
N ILE A 239 -9.85 0.75 9.19
CA ILE A 239 -8.53 1.27 9.56
C ILE A 239 -8.45 1.57 11.05
N GLU A 240 -9.53 2.08 11.68
CA GLU A 240 -9.61 2.29 13.13
C GLU A 240 -9.45 0.98 13.89
N SER A 241 -10.15 -0.09 13.47
CA SER A 241 -9.99 -1.42 14.05
C SER A 241 -8.54 -1.92 13.98
N TYR A 242 -7.85 -1.68 12.86
CA TYR A 242 -6.44 -2.00 12.75
C TYR A 242 -5.56 -1.13 13.66
N TYR A 243 -5.90 0.14 13.85
CA TYR A 243 -5.20 1.01 14.78
C TYR A 243 -5.22 0.46 16.21
N GLU A 244 -6.38 0.02 16.70
CA GLU A 244 -6.52 -0.60 18.02
C GLU A 244 -5.68 -1.90 18.12
N GLN A 245 -5.71 -2.73 17.07
CA GLN A 245 -4.91 -3.96 17.02
C GLN A 245 -3.40 -3.66 17.01
N MET A 246 -2.96 -2.64 16.25
CA MET A 246 -1.55 -2.21 16.21
C MET A 246 -1.09 -1.67 17.57
N ILE A 247 -1.93 -0.89 18.27
CA ILE A 247 -1.60 -0.43 19.62
C ILE A 247 -1.47 -1.59 20.60
N ALA A 248 -2.37 -2.57 20.52
CA ALA A 248 -2.31 -3.76 21.36
C ALA A 248 -1.07 -4.62 21.05
N ARG A 249 -0.71 -4.76 19.78
CA ARG A 249 0.43 -5.55 19.32
C ARG A 249 1.78 -4.88 19.65
N PHE A 250 1.82 -3.54 19.62
CA PHE A 250 3.03 -2.73 19.81
C PHE A 250 2.84 -1.72 20.95
N PRO A 251 2.70 -2.16 22.21
CA PRO A 251 2.32 -1.28 23.33
C PRO A 251 3.36 -0.22 23.67
N HIS A 252 4.62 -0.46 23.34
CA HIS A 252 5.73 0.46 23.59
C HIS A 252 5.91 1.52 22.50
N HIS A 253 5.19 1.38 21.37
CA HIS A 253 5.33 2.29 20.26
C HIS A 253 4.54 3.59 20.48
N ASN A 254 5.03 4.68 19.88
CA ASN A 254 4.35 5.96 19.94
C ASN A 254 3.02 5.90 19.18
N LYS A 255 1.91 5.98 19.92
CA LYS A 255 0.55 5.89 19.39
C LYS A 255 0.26 6.93 18.30
N GLN A 256 0.88 8.12 18.39
CA GLN A 256 0.74 9.16 17.36
C GLN A 256 1.41 8.79 16.05
N LEU A 257 2.56 8.08 16.11
CA LEU A 257 3.25 7.61 14.92
C LEU A 257 2.48 6.48 14.25
N ILE A 258 1.89 5.55 15.03
CA ILE A 258 0.99 4.53 14.50
C ILE A 258 -0.22 5.20 13.81
N PHE A 259 -0.85 6.17 14.46
CA PHE A 259 -1.98 6.92 13.90
C PHE A 259 -1.65 7.58 12.55
N ARG A 260 -0.50 8.25 12.46
CA ARG A 260 -0.02 8.86 11.21
C ARG A 260 0.32 7.81 10.15
N GLY A 261 0.98 6.73 10.54
CA GLY A 261 1.37 5.68 9.63
C GLY A 261 0.18 4.96 8.98
N LEU A 262 -0.95 4.91 9.67
CA LEU A 262 -2.22 4.41 9.15
C LEU A 262 -2.97 5.44 8.31
N SER A 263 -2.35 6.57 7.97
CA SER A 263 -2.94 7.62 7.13
C SER A 263 -4.31 8.12 7.62
N LEU A 264 -4.59 8.00 8.91
CA LEU A 264 -5.87 8.48 9.48
C LEU A 264 -6.04 9.99 9.30
N ASP A 265 -4.93 10.72 9.25
CA ASP A 265 -4.94 12.16 8.92
C ASP A 265 -5.43 12.42 7.48
N ASP A 266 -5.18 11.50 6.54
CA ASP A 266 -5.61 11.62 5.14
C ASP A 266 -7.04 11.10 4.95
N LEU A 267 -7.45 10.07 5.70
CA LEU A 267 -8.80 9.50 5.63
C LEU A 267 -9.86 10.44 6.18
N MET A 268 -9.55 11.22 7.22
CA MET A 268 -10.50 12.16 7.81
C MET A 268 -11.01 13.22 6.84
N PRO A 269 -10.16 13.91 6.03
CA PRO A 269 -10.65 14.84 5.01
C PRO A 269 -11.55 14.16 3.97
N ARG A 270 -11.23 12.91 3.55
CA ARG A 270 -12.07 12.16 2.61
C ARG A 270 -13.46 11.91 3.17
N LEU A 271 -13.54 11.41 4.40
CA LEU A 271 -14.81 11.14 5.08
C LEU A 271 -15.66 12.42 5.20
N PHE A 272 -15.05 13.55 5.55
CA PHE A 272 -15.78 14.83 5.62
C PHE A 272 -16.21 15.33 4.26
N ASN A 273 -15.39 15.19 3.23
CA ASN A 273 -15.75 15.58 1.88
C ASN A 273 -16.92 14.74 1.34
N SER A 274 -16.97 13.43 1.64
CA SER A 274 -18.09 12.57 1.24
C SER A 274 -19.42 12.99 1.88
N ILE A 275 -19.39 13.48 3.14
CA ILE A 275 -20.56 14.07 3.81
C ILE A 275 -20.98 15.36 3.12
N GLU A 276 -20.05 16.23 2.79
CA GLU A 276 -20.33 17.54 2.17
C GLU A 276 -20.87 17.42 0.76
N CYS A 277 -20.40 16.47 -0.03
CA CYS A 277 -20.92 16.21 -1.37
C CYS A 277 -22.38 15.74 -1.37
N LYS A 278 -22.84 15.08 -0.28
CA LYS A 278 -24.20 14.52 -0.23
C LYS A 278 -25.26 15.49 0.27
N THR A 279 -24.89 16.51 1.03
CA THR A 279 -25.89 17.40 1.61
C THR A 279 -25.36 18.79 1.91
N ASN A 280 -26.14 19.80 1.49
CA ASN A 280 -25.92 21.19 1.86
C ASN A 280 -26.64 21.59 3.16
N ALA A 281 -27.51 20.72 3.69
CA ALA A 281 -28.32 21.04 4.86
C ALA A 281 -27.56 20.76 6.16
N LEU A 282 -27.36 21.79 6.98
CA LEU A 282 -26.60 21.71 8.24
C LEU A 282 -27.12 20.62 9.19
N ILE A 283 -28.45 20.44 9.26
CA ILE A 283 -29.08 19.44 10.14
C ILE A 283 -28.74 18.01 9.67
N GLN A 284 -28.70 17.75 8.37
CA GLN A 284 -28.35 16.46 7.83
C GLN A 284 -26.87 16.16 8.07
N ARG A 285 -25.98 17.12 7.84
CA ARG A 285 -24.55 17.02 8.18
C ARG A 285 -24.35 16.68 9.67
N TYR A 286 -25.07 17.37 10.54
CA TYR A 286 -25.03 17.09 11.99
C TYR A 286 -25.41 15.66 12.31
N LYS A 287 -26.48 15.12 11.72
CA LYS A 287 -26.91 13.73 11.91
C LYS A 287 -25.86 12.72 11.42
N MET A 288 -25.21 12.99 10.29
CA MET A 288 -24.16 12.14 9.73
C MET A 288 -22.92 12.16 10.61
N TYR A 289 -22.44 13.32 11.06
CA TYR A 289 -21.29 13.43 11.95
C TYR A 289 -21.50 12.70 13.29
N ARG A 290 -22.72 12.68 13.77
CA ARG A 290 -23.08 11.99 15.02
C ARG A 290 -22.89 10.46 14.96
N GLY A 291 -22.94 9.89 13.74
CA GLY A 291 -22.69 8.46 13.50
C GLY A 291 -21.21 8.07 13.45
N ILE A 292 -20.30 9.06 13.50
CA ILE A 292 -18.86 8.82 13.43
C ILE A 292 -18.29 8.71 14.84
N ASN A 293 -17.76 7.55 15.18
CA ASN A 293 -17.03 7.35 16.43
C ASN A 293 -15.53 7.58 16.17
N LEU A 294 -14.98 8.68 16.68
CA LEU A 294 -13.60 9.08 16.38
C LEU A 294 -12.68 8.87 17.59
N PRO A 295 -11.55 8.16 17.46
CA PRO A 295 -10.54 8.03 18.50
C PRO A 295 -9.68 9.30 18.63
N LEU A 296 -10.32 10.46 18.67
CA LEU A 296 -9.71 11.79 18.61
C LEU A 296 -8.74 12.13 19.74
N LYS A 297 -8.70 11.34 20.82
CA LYS A 297 -7.67 11.44 21.86
C LYS A 297 -6.22 11.30 21.31
N TYR A 298 -6.07 10.81 20.09
CA TYR A 298 -4.79 10.60 19.41
C TYR A 298 -4.56 11.54 18.22
N ALA A 299 -5.56 12.35 17.85
CA ALA A 299 -5.41 13.33 16.77
C ALA A 299 -4.27 14.30 17.07
N VAL A 300 -3.36 14.42 16.12
CA VAL A 300 -2.11 15.16 16.28
C VAL A 300 -2.27 16.59 15.77
N LYS A 301 -1.38 17.44 16.25
CA LYS A 301 -1.21 18.84 15.86
C LYS A 301 -1.16 18.99 14.32
N GLY A 302 -2.31 19.21 13.72
CA GLY A 302 -2.46 19.80 12.40
C GLY A 302 -2.39 21.33 12.47
N SER A 303 -2.87 22.02 11.44
CA SER A 303 -3.09 23.47 11.55
C SER A 303 -4.01 23.77 12.74
N ARG A 304 -3.89 24.96 13.33
CA ARG A 304 -4.72 25.37 14.48
C ARG A 304 -6.22 25.13 14.22
N THR A 305 -6.65 25.31 12.99
CA THR A 305 -8.02 25.08 12.53
C THR A 305 -8.41 23.60 12.55
N GLN A 306 -7.53 22.70 12.06
CA GLN A 306 -7.77 21.27 12.09
C GLN A 306 -7.84 20.75 13.53
N THR A 307 -6.95 21.22 14.41
CA THR A 307 -6.95 20.87 15.83
C THR A 307 -8.26 21.23 16.53
N ILE A 308 -8.80 22.44 16.26
CA ILE A 308 -10.09 22.87 16.82
C ILE A 308 -11.23 21.98 16.29
N ARG A 309 -11.25 21.69 14.99
CA ARG A 309 -12.27 20.82 14.38
C ARG A 309 -12.29 19.43 14.99
N TYR A 310 -11.12 18.80 15.13
CA TYR A 310 -11.00 17.50 15.77
C TYR A 310 -11.43 17.53 17.24
N TYR A 311 -11.11 18.60 17.96
CA TYR A 311 -11.55 18.77 19.35
C TYR A 311 -13.08 18.87 19.44
N LEU A 312 -13.74 19.59 18.55
CA LEU A 312 -15.21 19.71 18.55
C LEU A 312 -15.89 18.36 18.28
N LEU A 313 -15.35 17.56 17.35
CA LEU A 313 -15.82 16.20 17.12
C LEU A 313 -15.60 15.30 18.34
N TYR A 314 -14.42 15.33 18.92
CA TYR A 314 -14.09 14.54 20.13
C TYR A 314 -15.01 14.84 21.29
N LYS A 315 -15.37 16.09 21.48
CA LYS A 315 -16.35 16.53 22.49
C LYS A 315 -17.79 16.27 22.09
N GLN A 316 -18.00 15.59 20.97
CA GLN A 316 -19.34 15.34 20.40
C GLN A 316 -20.13 16.63 20.12
N GLN A 317 -19.43 17.73 19.90
CA GLN A 317 -20.02 19.02 19.58
C GLN A 317 -20.22 19.15 18.05
N TYR A 318 -20.92 18.19 17.48
CA TYR A 318 -21.11 18.03 16.03
C TYR A 318 -21.72 19.24 15.34
N PHE A 319 -22.59 19.98 16.04
CA PHE A 319 -23.21 21.18 15.49
C PHE A 319 -22.18 22.30 15.30
N LEU A 320 -21.34 22.54 16.31
CA LEU A 320 -20.26 23.53 16.23
C LEU A 320 -19.21 23.12 15.20
N PHE A 321 -18.94 21.84 15.08
CA PHE A 321 -18.06 21.31 14.02
C PHE A 321 -18.62 21.64 12.62
N ALA A 322 -19.91 21.37 12.38
CA ALA A 322 -20.55 21.66 11.10
C ALA A 322 -20.54 23.16 10.78
N LEU A 323 -20.77 24.01 11.78
CA LEU A 323 -20.67 25.47 11.62
C LEU A 323 -19.25 25.93 11.30
N SER A 324 -18.23 25.36 11.93
CA SER A 324 -16.83 25.72 11.69
C SER A 324 -16.42 25.52 10.23
N ARG A 325 -16.98 24.53 9.54
CA ARG A 325 -16.72 24.28 8.11
C ARG A 325 -17.35 25.35 7.21
N ILE A 326 -18.53 25.86 7.55
CA ILE A 326 -19.19 26.91 6.80
C ILE A 326 -18.40 28.22 6.90
N TRP A 327 -17.89 28.53 8.09
CA TRP A 327 -17.16 29.79 8.35
C TRP A 327 -15.81 29.82 7.60
N ILE A 328 -15.10 28.70 7.51
CA ILE A 328 -13.76 28.65 6.88
C ILE A 328 -13.86 28.63 5.34
N ASN A 329 -14.93 28.09 4.77
CA ASN A 329 -15.13 28.09 3.32
C ASN A 329 -15.57 29.49 2.78
N ARG A 330 -15.75 30.48 3.65
CA ARG A 330 -16.09 31.86 3.27
C ARG A 330 -14.94 32.85 3.43
N HIS A 331 -13.79 32.36 3.91
CA HIS A 331 -12.55 33.14 4.10
C HIS A 331 -11.36 32.31 3.62
#